data_5bd5b389607e56a5a73edc7aa2fe221e
#
_entry.id   5bd5b389607e56a5a73edc7aa2fe221e
#
_cell.length_a   1.000
_cell.length_b   1.000
_cell.length_c   1.000
_cell.angle_alpha   90.00
_cell.angle_beta   90.00
_cell.angle_gamma   90.00
#
_symmetry.space_group_name_H-M   'P 1'
#
loop_
_entity.id
_entity.type
_entity.pdbx_description
1 polymer ?
#
loop_
_entity_poly.entity_id
_entity_poly.type
_entity_poly.pdbx_seq_one_letter_code
_entity_poly.pdbx_strand_id
1 'polypeptide(L)'
;MSEMIKVDCRNIDVFYGDKQAIYDISLAIQDRAVTSFIGPSGCGKSTFLRCINRMNDTIETAKVSGQIYMDGADINDHSIDPVLLRSRVGMVFQKPNPFPKSIYDNIAYGPRIHGLASGKQELDEVVESALRKAGLWDEVKDRLQAPGTSLSGGQQQRLCIARAIAVSPEVILMDEPCSALDPIATARIEELIDELRERYCIVIVTHSMQQAARVSQRTAFFHLGKLIEYGDTEQIFTNPVDSKTQDYITGRYG
;
A
#
# COMPACT_ATOMS: atom_id res chain seq x y z
N MET A 1 14.89 19.36 8.14
CA MET A 1 14.05 19.55 6.96
C MET A 1 12.63 19.31 7.42
N SER A 2 11.66 20.16 7.10
CA SER A 2 10.26 19.91 7.45
C SER A 2 9.82 18.63 6.70
N GLU A 3 9.32 17.65 7.44
CA GLU A 3 8.76 16.42 6.89
C GLU A 3 7.57 16.80 6.01
N MET A 4 7.67 16.50 4.71
CA MET A 4 6.60 16.83 3.76
C MET A 4 5.48 15.82 3.91
N ILE A 5 4.27 16.29 4.20
CA ILE A 5 3.08 15.44 4.27
C ILE A 5 2.59 15.20 2.85
N LYS A 6 2.45 13.92 2.47
CA LYS A 6 1.92 13.49 1.17
C LYS A 6 0.41 13.30 1.20
N VAL A 7 -0.10 12.66 2.25
CA VAL A 7 -1.53 12.44 2.44
C VAL A 7 -1.93 12.91 3.83
N ASP A 8 -2.95 13.76 3.92
CA ASP A 8 -3.50 14.28 5.17
C ASP A 8 -4.97 13.88 5.30
N CYS A 9 -5.23 12.93 6.19
CA CYS A 9 -6.57 12.43 6.48
C CYS A 9 -7.14 13.15 7.70
N ARG A 10 -8.37 13.66 7.60
CA ARG A 10 -9.03 14.44 8.66
C ARG A 10 -10.43 13.92 8.93
N ASN A 11 -10.66 13.52 10.18
CA ASN A 11 -11.95 13.10 10.73
C ASN A 11 -12.65 12.04 9.84
N ILE A 12 -11.90 10.99 9.49
CA ILE A 12 -12.40 9.94 8.62
C ILE A 12 -13.29 8.99 9.39
N ASP A 13 -14.53 8.86 8.93
CA ASP A 13 -15.47 7.84 9.34
C ASP A 13 -15.80 6.92 8.16
N VAL A 14 -16.00 5.65 8.43
CA VAL A 14 -16.45 4.68 7.41
C VAL A 14 -17.55 3.82 7.95
N PHE A 15 -18.63 3.69 7.18
CA PHE A 15 -19.78 2.82 7.46
C PHE A 15 -19.94 1.78 6.36
N TYR A 16 -20.37 0.60 6.73
CA TYR A 16 -20.88 -0.46 5.85
C TYR A 16 -22.34 -0.71 6.20
N GLY A 17 -23.28 -0.16 5.43
CA GLY A 17 -24.68 -0.07 5.81
C GLY A 17 -24.83 0.73 7.11
N ASP A 18 -25.42 0.13 8.14
CA ASP A 18 -25.61 0.77 9.45
C ASP A 18 -24.44 0.55 10.42
N LYS A 19 -23.46 -0.30 10.04
CA LYS A 19 -22.32 -0.61 10.90
C LYS A 19 -21.15 0.33 10.64
N GLN A 20 -20.78 1.11 11.64
CA GLN A 20 -19.56 1.91 11.59
C GLN A 20 -18.31 1.03 11.78
N ALA A 21 -17.33 1.19 10.90
CA ALA A 21 -16.09 0.43 10.88
C ALA A 21 -14.87 1.27 11.25
N ILE A 22 -14.89 2.58 10.96
CA ILE A 22 -13.85 3.56 11.29
C ILE A 22 -14.50 4.73 12.00
N TYR A 23 -13.85 5.22 13.05
CA TYR A 23 -14.34 6.27 13.93
C TYR A 23 -13.33 7.41 14.02
N ASP A 24 -13.63 8.53 13.40
CA ASP A 24 -12.96 9.85 13.55
C ASP A 24 -11.41 9.75 13.47
N ILE A 25 -10.89 9.12 12.42
CA ILE A 25 -9.44 8.98 12.26
C ILE A 25 -8.86 10.18 11.54
N SER A 26 -7.88 10.82 12.19
CA SER A 26 -7.03 11.85 11.60
C SER A 26 -5.57 11.39 11.62
N LEU A 27 -4.91 11.42 10.46
CA LEU A 27 -3.56 10.88 10.27
C LEU A 27 -2.85 11.57 9.11
N ALA A 28 -1.64 12.06 9.34
CA ALA A 28 -0.78 12.66 8.32
C ALA A 28 0.31 11.66 7.90
N ILE A 29 0.38 11.32 6.62
CA ILE A 29 1.33 10.37 6.05
C ILE A 29 2.44 11.15 5.33
N GLN A 30 3.68 10.83 5.69
CA GLN A 30 4.88 11.51 5.18
C GLN A 30 5.24 11.03 3.76
N ASP A 31 5.76 11.95 2.97
CA ASP A 31 6.34 11.63 1.66
C ASP A 31 7.67 10.87 1.85
N ARG A 32 8.00 9.97 0.90
CA ARG A 32 9.25 9.20 0.87
C ARG A 32 9.56 8.52 2.21
N ALA A 33 8.54 7.92 2.77
CA ALA A 33 8.62 7.16 4.01
C ALA A 33 7.64 5.99 3.97
N VAL A 34 7.88 4.99 4.79
CA VAL A 34 6.94 3.89 5.02
C VAL A 34 6.17 4.18 6.29
N THR A 35 4.85 4.25 6.19
CA THR A 35 3.93 4.26 7.33
C THR A 35 3.26 2.90 7.48
N SER A 36 3.46 2.22 8.59
CA SER A 36 2.79 0.95 8.88
C SER A 36 1.51 1.14 9.67
N PHE A 37 0.46 0.41 9.31
CA PHE A 37 -0.75 0.25 10.10
C PHE A 37 -0.75 -1.12 10.76
N ILE A 38 -0.68 -1.16 12.09
CA ILE A 38 -0.68 -2.37 12.89
C ILE A 38 -1.94 -2.45 13.76
N GLY A 39 -2.25 -3.64 14.28
CA GLY A 39 -3.39 -3.89 15.15
C GLY A 39 -4.06 -5.22 14.89
N PRO A 40 -5.01 -5.64 15.74
CA PRO A 40 -5.72 -6.92 15.62
C PRO A 40 -6.45 -7.08 14.28
N SER A 41 -6.74 -8.32 13.89
CA SER A 41 -7.57 -8.60 12.71
C SER A 41 -8.95 -7.97 12.85
N GLY A 42 -9.45 -7.38 11.75
CA GLY A 42 -10.77 -6.76 11.72
C GLY A 42 -10.88 -5.39 12.42
N CYS A 43 -9.77 -4.80 12.90
CA CYS A 43 -9.81 -3.49 13.56
C CYS A 43 -9.92 -2.28 12.60
N GLY A 44 -10.03 -2.51 11.28
CA GLY A 44 -10.30 -1.44 10.30
C GLY A 44 -9.10 -0.97 9.46
N LYS A 45 -7.89 -1.51 9.64
CA LYS A 45 -6.67 -1.11 8.89
C LYS A 45 -6.85 -1.07 7.37
N SER A 46 -7.27 -2.19 6.79
CA SER A 46 -7.49 -2.29 5.33
C SER A 46 -8.67 -1.42 4.87
N THR A 47 -9.68 -1.22 5.71
CA THR A 47 -10.79 -0.28 5.44
C THR A 47 -10.26 1.15 5.34
N PHE A 48 -9.43 1.58 6.29
CA PHE A 48 -8.82 2.91 6.28
C PHE A 48 -7.82 3.07 5.12
N LEU A 49 -6.98 2.03 4.87
CA LEU A 49 -6.06 2.03 3.72
C LEU A 49 -6.79 2.31 2.40
N ARG A 50 -7.94 1.65 2.19
CA ARG A 50 -8.77 1.79 0.99
C ARG A 50 -9.49 3.13 0.86
N CYS A 51 -9.53 3.97 1.89
CA CYS A 51 -10.01 5.34 1.77
C CYS A 51 -9.04 6.19 0.94
N ILE A 52 -7.72 5.95 1.05
CA ILE A 52 -6.68 6.77 0.40
C ILE A 52 -6.73 6.68 -1.13
N ASN A 53 -7.25 5.59 -1.70
CA ASN A 53 -7.43 5.44 -3.16
C ASN A 53 -8.89 5.30 -3.58
N ARG A 54 -9.83 5.62 -2.69
CA ARG A 54 -11.27 5.53 -2.93
C ARG A 54 -11.75 4.13 -3.37
N MET A 55 -11.02 3.06 -2.94
CA MET A 55 -11.47 1.68 -3.24
C MET A 55 -12.74 1.32 -2.48
N ASN A 56 -13.07 1.98 -1.37
CA ASN A 56 -14.33 1.76 -0.68
C ASN A 56 -15.54 2.17 -1.52
N ASP A 57 -15.39 3.07 -2.50
CA ASP A 57 -16.45 3.48 -3.44
C ASP A 57 -16.95 2.31 -4.31
N THR A 58 -16.17 1.22 -4.41
CA THR A 58 -16.57 0.01 -5.16
C THR A 58 -17.51 -0.90 -4.37
N ILE A 59 -17.74 -0.58 -3.09
CA ILE A 59 -18.61 -1.34 -2.19
C ILE A 59 -19.91 -0.53 -2.02
N GLU A 60 -21.00 -1.04 -2.56
CA GLU A 60 -22.29 -0.34 -2.62
C GLU A 60 -22.78 0.15 -1.24
N THR A 61 -22.52 -0.60 -0.18
CA THR A 61 -22.93 -0.26 1.19
C THR A 61 -21.94 0.61 1.94
N ALA A 62 -20.76 0.89 1.35
CA ALA A 62 -19.74 1.69 2.01
C ALA A 62 -20.05 3.19 1.89
N LYS A 63 -19.90 3.90 3.00
CA LYS A 63 -19.97 5.36 3.07
C LYS A 63 -18.74 5.87 3.81
N VAL A 64 -17.99 6.73 3.15
CA VAL A 64 -16.81 7.40 3.71
C VAL A 64 -17.15 8.87 3.90
N SER A 65 -16.84 9.42 5.07
CA SER A 65 -16.95 10.86 5.37
C SER A 65 -15.64 11.36 5.98
N GLY A 66 -15.50 12.68 6.08
CA GLY A 66 -14.25 13.35 6.40
C GLY A 66 -13.53 13.81 5.13
N GLN A 67 -12.29 14.25 5.26
CA GLN A 67 -11.51 14.83 4.17
C GLN A 67 -10.16 14.14 4.06
N ILE A 68 -9.72 13.85 2.84
CA ILE A 68 -8.41 13.29 2.56
C ILE A 68 -7.74 14.16 1.51
N TYR A 69 -6.67 14.84 1.92
CA TYR A 69 -5.91 15.70 1.03
C TYR A 69 -4.66 14.96 0.53
N MET A 70 -4.43 15.02 -0.78
CA MET A 70 -3.17 14.61 -1.39
C MET A 70 -2.61 15.82 -2.14
N ASP A 71 -1.40 16.26 -1.75
CA ASP A 71 -0.79 17.50 -2.25
C ASP A 71 -1.72 18.74 -2.13
N GLY A 72 -2.52 18.79 -1.07
CA GLY A 72 -3.45 19.89 -0.80
C GLY A 72 -4.79 19.83 -1.53
N ALA A 73 -5.02 18.84 -2.42
CA ALA A 73 -6.31 18.61 -3.08
C ALA A 73 -7.12 17.53 -2.35
N ASP A 74 -8.39 17.80 -2.05
CA ASP A 74 -9.28 16.79 -1.44
C ASP A 74 -9.62 15.71 -2.48
N ILE A 75 -9.15 14.47 -2.26
CA ILE A 75 -9.39 13.34 -3.16
C ILE A 75 -10.86 12.92 -3.23
N ASN A 76 -11.69 13.33 -2.26
CA ASN A 76 -13.12 13.04 -2.22
C ASN A 76 -13.96 14.08 -2.97
N ASP A 77 -13.34 15.15 -3.48
CA ASP A 77 -14.05 16.14 -4.30
C ASP A 77 -14.67 15.48 -5.53
N HIS A 78 -15.90 15.87 -5.86
CA HIS A 78 -16.66 15.33 -6.99
C HIS A 78 -15.98 15.56 -8.35
N SER A 79 -15.11 16.55 -8.47
CA SER A 79 -14.34 16.83 -9.68
C SER A 79 -13.17 15.87 -9.90
N ILE A 80 -12.76 15.11 -8.87
CA ILE A 80 -11.65 14.17 -8.96
C ILE A 80 -12.14 12.83 -9.54
N ASP A 81 -11.62 12.48 -10.72
CA ASP A 81 -11.85 11.16 -11.33
C ASP A 81 -11.13 10.07 -10.53
N PRO A 82 -11.86 9.08 -9.97
CA PRO A 82 -11.26 7.96 -9.25
C PRO A 82 -10.27 7.14 -10.08
N VAL A 83 -10.41 7.09 -11.40
CA VAL A 83 -9.48 6.37 -12.30
C VAL A 83 -8.13 7.09 -12.33
N LEU A 84 -8.14 8.41 -12.46
CA LEU A 84 -6.92 9.22 -12.41
C LEU A 84 -6.29 9.20 -11.01
N LEU A 85 -7.09 9.25 -9.95
CA LEU A 85 -6.57 9.10 -8.59
C LEU A 85 -5.85 7.75 -8.42
N ARG A 86 -6.43 6.65 -8.87
CA ARG A 86 -5.85 5.30 -8.73
C ARG A 86 -4.62 5.07 -9.59
N SER A 87 -4.35 5.90 -10.60
CA SER A 87 -3.06 5.90 -11.28
C SER A 87 -1.95 6.56 -10.45
N ARG A 88 -2.31 7.53 -9.59
CA ARG A 88 -1.39 8.19 -8.66
C ARG A 88 -1.21 7.42 -7.34
N VAL A 89 -2.20 6.61 -6.95
CA VAL A 89 -2.22 5.82 -5.70
C VAL A 89 -2.34 4.34 -6.06
N GLY A 90 -1.20 3.68 -6.25
CA GLY A 90 -1.13 2.26 -6.56
C GLY A 90 -1.51 1.38 -5.38
N MET A 91 -2.02 0.17 -5.64
CA MET A 91 -2.37 -0.78 -4.59
C MET A 91 -1.85 -2.18 -4.87
N VAL A 92 -1.24 -2.77 -3.84
CA VAL A 92 -0.79 -4.17 -3.79
C VAL A 92 -1.63 -4.90 -2.76
N PHE A 93 -2.29 -5.98 -3.17
CA PHE A 93 -3.22 -6.72 -2.33
C PHE A 93 -2.52 -7.84 -1.56
N GLN A 94 -3.17 -8.30 -0.49
CA GLN A 94 -2.72 -9.40 0.36
C GLN A 94 -2.47 -10.69 -0.43
N LYS A 95 -3.42 -11.07 -1.30
CA LYS A 95 -3.25 -12.18 -2.22
C LYS A 95 -2.68 -11.66 -3.54
N PRO A 96 -1.55 -12.19 -4.03
CA PRO A 96 -1.09 -11.86 -5.36
C PRO A 96 -2.21 -12.07 -6.39
N ASN A 97 -2.42 -11.08 -7.23
CA ASN A 97 -3.50 -11.08 -8.21
C ASN A 97 -3.01 -10.70 -9.62
N PRO A 98 -2.02 -11.43 -10.17
CA PRO A 98 -1.60 -11.18 -11.54
C PRO A 98 -2.80 -11.38 -12.48
N PHE A 99 -2.90 -10.54 -13.49
CA PHE A 99 -3.88 -10.74 -14.55
C PHE A 99 -3.62 -12.09 -15.27
N PRO A 100 -4.64 -12.76 -15.82
CA PRO A 100 -4.47 -13.98 -16.63
C PRO A 100 -3.89 -13.62 -18.01
N LYS A 101 -2.73 -12.98 -18.00
CA LYS A 101 -1.98 -12.46 -19.14
C LYS A 101 -0.50 -12.79 -18.94
N SER A 102 0.33 -12.48 -19.96
CA SER A 102 1.77 -12.63 -19.85
C SER A 102 2.37 -11.77 -18.74
N ILE A 103 3.59 -12.08 -18.31
CA ILE A 103 4.38 -11.25 -17.38
C ILE A 103 4.50 -9.83 -17.95
N TYR A 104 4.84 -9.73 -19.24
CA TYR A 104 4.93 -8.47 -19.97
C TYR A 104 3.61 -7.67 -19.91
N ASP A 105 2.50 -8.30 -20.30
CA ASP A 105 1.21 -7.62 -20.37
C ASP A 105 0.64 -7.25 -18.99
N ASN A 106 1.03 -7.95 -17.93
CA ASN A 106 0.67 -7.51 -16.56
C ASN A 106 1.21 -6.13 -16.25
N ILE A 107 2.43 -5.84 -16.67
CA ILE A 107 3.10 -4.56 -16.40
C ILE A 107 2.71 -3.50 -17.42
N ALA A 108 2.70 -3.89 -18.71
CA ALA A 108 2.39 -3.00 -19.82
C ALA A 108 0.94 -2.48 -19.82
N TYR A 109 0.04 -3.13 -19.09
CA TYR A 109 -1.39 -2.80 -19.09
C TYR A 109 -1.67 -1.36 -18.63
N GLY A 110 -1.15 -0.96 -17.47
CA GLY A 110 -1.32 0.38 -16.93
C GLY A 110 -0.75 1.46 -17.85
N PRO A 111 0.53 1.40 -18.23
CA PRO A 111 1.15 2.35 -19.16
C PRO A 111 0.40 2.50 -20.49
N ARG A 112 -0.15 1.42 -21.05
CA ARG A 112 -0.96 1.48 -22.29
C ARG A 112 -2.26 2.26 -22.07
N ILE A 113 -3.01 1.96 -21.00
CA ILE A 113 -4.31 2.61 -20.74
C ILE A 113 -4.14 4.09 -20.45
N HIS A 114 -3.11 4.46 -19.72
CA HIS A 114 -2.83 5.85 -19.33
C HIS A 114 -2.03 6.62 -20.38
N GLY A 115 -1.67 6.01 -21.52
CA GLY A 115 -0.93 6.68 -22.58
C GLY A 115 0.47 7.11 -22.17
N LEU A 116 1.10 6.36 -21.24
CA LEU A 116 2.43 6.68 -20.70
C LEU A 116 3.60 6.21 -21.59
N ALA A 117 3.30 5.57 -22.71
CA ALA A 117 4.28 5.13 -23.71
C ALA A 117 3.73 5.39 -25.12
N SER A 118 4.50 6.09 -25.94
CA SER A 118 4.12 6.49 -27.29
C SER A 118 4.30 5.38 -28.32
N GLY A 119 5.03 4.30 -27.96
CA GLY A 119 5.30 3.18 -28.85
C GLY A 119 5.82 1.94 -28.15
N LYS A 120 6.11 0.91 -28.94
CA LYS A 120 6.55 -0.39 -28.40
C LYS A 120 7.87 -0.28 -27.64
N GLN A 121 8.86 0.45 -28.19
CA GLN A 121 10.17 0.58 -27.56
C GLN A 121 10.09 1.21 -26.18
N GLU A 122 9.37 2.33 -26.07
CA GLU A 122 9.19 3.03 -24.79
C GLU A 122 8.44 2.15 -23.76
N LEU A 123 7.45 1.37 -24.25
CA LEU A 123 6.75 0.42 -23.41
C LEU A 123 7.65 -0.72 -22.93
N ASP A 124 8.55 -1.22 -23.79
CA ASP A 124 9.54 -2.25 -23.44
C ASP A 124 10.49 -1.71 -22.34
N GLU A 125 10.93 -0.45 -22.43
CA GLU A 125 11.76 0.23 -21.43
C GLU A 125 11.02 0.37 -20.08
N VAL A 126 9.75 0.74 -20.10
CA VAL A 126 8.91 0.83 -18.89
C VAL A 126 8.78 -0.54 -18.22
N VAL A 127 8.51 -1.59 -19.01
CA VAL A 127 8.37 -2.96 -18.49
C VAL A 127 9.67 -3.46 -17.88
N GLU A 128 10.80 -3.29 -18.56
CA GLU A 128 12.11 -3.66 -18.02
C GLU A 128 12.43 -2.88 -16.75
N SER A 129 12.25 -1.56 -16.76
CA SER A 129 12.50 -0.70 -15.60
C SER A 129 11.66 -1.14 -14.39
N ALA A 130 10.36 -1.42 -14.58
CA ALA A 130 9.49 -1.86 -13.50
C ALA A 130 9.89 -3.23 -12.93
N LEU A 131 10.27 -4.18 -13.81
CA LEU A 131 10.77 -5.50 -13.40
C LEU A 131 12.11 -5.42 -12.65
N ARG A 132 13.01 -4.54 -13.08
CA ARG A 132 14.28 -4.30 -12.38
C ARG A 132 14.05 -3.71 -11.01
N LYS A 133 13.23 -2.67 -10.90
CA LYS A 133 12.87 -2.06 -9.62
C LYS A 133 12.18 -3.04 -8.67
N ALA A 134 11.42 -4.00 -9.17
CA ALA A 134 10.79 -5.06 -8.37
C ALA A 134 11.71 -6.25 -8.09
N GLY A 135 13.00 -6.20 -8.47
CA GLY A 135 13.95 -7.29 -8.27
C GLY A 135 13.56 -8.58 -8.97
N LEU A 136 12.79 -8.49 -10.09
CA LEU A 136 12.25 -9.68 -10.78
C LEU A 136 12.86 -9.90 -12.18
N TRP A 137 13.52 -8.88 -12.75
CA TRP A 137 14.00 -8.91 -14.14
C TRP A 137 14.85 -10.13 -14.46
N ASP A 138 15.88 -10.42 -13.69
CA ASP A 138 16.81 -11.50 -13.97
C ASP A 138 16.18 -12.91 -13.89
N GLU A 139 15.06 -13.04 -13.19
CA GLU A 139 14.32 -14.29 -13.06
C GLU A 139 13.35 -14.52 -14.23
N VAL A 140 12.96 -13.45 -14.97
CA VAL A 140 11.86 -13.54 -15.96
C VAL A 140 12.19 -13.01 -17.36
N LYS A 141 13.33 -12.32 -17.54
CA LYS A 141 13.70 -11.64 -18.81
C LYS A 141 13.60 -12.54 -20.05
N ASP A 142 13.93 -13.84 -19.91
CA ASP A 142 13.93 -14.80 -21.02
C ASP A 142 12.55 -15.44 -21.24
N ARG A 143 11.53 -15.10 -20.42
CA ARG A 143 10.18 -15.67 -20.48
C ARG A 143 9.06 -14.66 -20.25
N LEU A 144 9.23 -13.43 -20.72
CA LEU A 144 8.27 -12.33 -20.52
C LEU A 144 6.87 -12.64 -21.10
N GLN A 145 6.78 -13.52 -22.08
CA GLN A 145 5.51 -13.97 -22.67
C GLN A 145 4.85 -15.13 -21.91
N ALA A 146 5.50 -15.70 -20.90
CA ALA A 146 4.89 -16.71 -20.05
C ALA A 146 3.75 -16.09 -19.20
N PRO A 147 2.72 -16.90 -18.84
CA PRO A 147 1.64 -16.43 -17.99
C PRO A 147 2.16 -15.91 -16.64
N GLY A 148 1.71 -14.75 -16.19
CA GLY A 148 2.06 -14.20 -14.86
C GLY A 148 1.63 -15.12 -13.72
N THR A 149 0.56 -15.90 -13.93
CA THR A 149 0.05 -16.89 -12.95
C THR A 149 0.94 -18.13 -12.81
N SER A 150 1.90 -18.37 -13.71
CA SER A 150 2.86 -19.48 -13.62
C SER A 150 4.04 -19.23 -12.68
N LEU A 151 4.16 -18.02 -12.16
CA LEU A 151 5.21 -17.63 -11.24
C LEU A 151 4.94 -18.17 -9.82
N SER A 152 5.99 -18.32 -9.01
CA SER A 152 5.85 -18.62 -7.58
C SER A 152 5.11 -17.48 -6.82
N GLY A 153 4.57 -17.75 -5.64
CA GLY A 153 3.83 -16.75 -4.86
C GLY A 153 4.62 -15.45 -4.64
N GLY A 154 5.89 -15.55 -4.25
CA GLY A 154 6.77 -14.39 -4.06
C GLY A 154 7.08 -13.65 -5.37
N GLN A 155 7.25 -14.39 -6.47
CA GLN A 155 7.41 -13.79 -7.80
C GLN A 155 6.12 -13.10 -8.27
N GLN A 156 4.95 -13.71 -8.05
CA GLN A 156 3.66 -13.08 -8.35
C GLN A 156 3.45 -11.79 -7.56
N GLN A 157 3.84 -11.76 -6.29
CA GLN A 157 3.73 -10.55 -5.47
C GLN A 157 4.66 -9.45 -6.00
N ARG A 158 5.91 -9.77 -6.33
CA ARG A 158 6.83 -8.82 -6.98
C ARG A 158 6.33 -8.37 -8.36
N LEU A 159 5.66 -9.24 -9.12
CA LEU A 159 5.01 -8.85 -10.36
C LEU A 159 3.86 -7.85 -10.11
N CYS A 160 3.05 -8.05 -9.08
CA CYS A 160 2.01 -7.11 -8.70
C CYS A 160 2.58 -5.75 -8.24
N ILE A 161 3.72 -5.75 -7.54
CA ILE A 161 4.45 -4.53 -7.20
C ILE A 161 4.99 -3.85 -8.48
N ALA A 162 5.64 -4.61 -9.38
CA ALA A 162 6.12 -4.09 -10.67
C ALA A 162 4.99 -3.43 -11.47
N ARG A 163 3.82 -4.08 -11.52
CA ARG A 163 2.62 -3.55 -12.17
C ARG A 163 2.17 -2.23 -11.53
N ALA A 164 2.18 -2.15 -10.20
CA ALA A 164 1.77 -0.95 -9.49
C ALA A 164 2.72 0.24 -9.75
N ILE A 165 4.04 0.00 -9.78
CA ILE A 165 5.04 1.06 -10.00
C ILE A 165 5.25 1.44 -11.47
N ALA A 166 4.77 0.63 -12.42
CA ALA A 166 4.93 0.88 -13.86
C ALA A 166 4.24 2.16 -14.35
N VAL A 167 3.21 2.61 -13.65
CA VAL A 167 2.53 3.88 -13.91
C VAL A 167 3.14 5.07 -13.17
N SER A 168 4.26 4.86 -12.47
CA SER A 168 4.95 5.87 -11.66
C SER A 168 4.02 6.58 -10.65
N PRO A 169 3.37 5.82 -9.75
CA PRO A 169 2.47 6.39 -8.76
C PRO A 169 3.24 7.30 -7.80
N GLU A 170 2.52 8.08 -7.02
CA GLU A 170 3.09 8.91 -5.95
C GLU A 170 3.01 8.21 -4.60
N VAL A 171 1.97 7.39 -4.42
CA VAL A 171 1.70 6.62 -3.20
C VAL A 171 1.53 5.14 -3.56
N ILE A 172 2.09 4.26 -2.76
CA ILE A 172 1.91 2.80 -2.88
C ILE A 172 1.25 2.29 -1.59
N LEU A 173 0.07 1.74 -1.73
CA LEU A 173 -0.66 1.09 -0.65
C LEU A 173 -0.39 -0.42 -0.72
N MET A 174 -0.03 -1.04 0.41
CA MET A 174 0.23 -2.47 0.50
C MET A 174 -0.61 -3.09 1.62
N ASP A 175 -1.57 -3.91 1.25
CA ASP A 175 -2.44 -4.62 2.20
C ASP A 175 -1.86 -6.00 2.49
N GLU A 176 -1.15 -6.18 3.61
CA GLU A 176 -0.51 -7.42 4.07
C GLU A 176 0.35 -8.15 2.99
N PRO A 177 1.30 -7.46 2.34
CA PRO A 177 1.95 -7.96 1.13
C PRO A 177 2.77 -9.24 1.32
N CYS A 178 3.09 -9.63 2.55
CA CYS A 178 3.93 -10.79 2.86
C CYS A 178 3.18 -11.92 3.60
N SER A 179 1.87 -11.78 3.89
CA SER A 179 1.15 -12.72 4.76
C SER A 179 1.07 -14.16 4.25
N ALA A 180 1.19 -14.37 2.95
CA ALA A 180 1.12 -15.69 2.31
C ALA A 180 2.49 -16.18 1.76
N LEU A 181 3.59 -15.53 2.16
CA LEU A 181 4.92 -15.80 1.63
C LEU A 181 5.81 -16.53 2.65
N ASP A 182 6.75 -17.30 2.13
CA ASP A 182 7.82 -17.87 2.94
C ASP A 182 8.81 -16.79 3.44
N PRO A 183 9.67 -17.10 4.44
CA PRO A 183 10.59 -16.11 5.01
C PRO A 183 11.58 -15.50 4.00
N ILE A 184 12.00 -16.27 2.98
CA ILE A 184 12.96 -15.78 1.98
C ILE A 184 12.26 -14.78 1.04
N ALA A 185 11.06 -15.12 0.58
CA ALA A 185 10.26 -14.22 -0.24
C ALA A 185 9.86 -12.95 0.55
N THR A 186 9.54 -13.10 1.84
CA THR A 186 9.26 -11.97 2.74
C THR A 186 10.45 -11.02 2.84
N ALA A 187 11.65 -11.53 3.11
CA ALA A 187 12.86 -10.71 3.19
C ALA A 187 13.11 -9.91 1.90
N ARG A 188 12.93 -10.53 0.74
CA ARG A 188 13.06 -9.84 -0.56
C ARG A 188 12.03 -8.72 -0.76
N ILE A 189 10.79 -8.90 -0.27
CA ILE A 189 9.77 -7.83 -0.32
C ILE A 189 10.12 -6.71 0.64
N GLU A 190 10.66 -7.01 1.83
CA GLU A 190 11.08 -5.99 2.79
C GLU A 190 12.25 -5.16 2.26
N GLU A 191 13.26 -5.79 1.64
CA GLU A 191 14.35 -5.10 0.94
C GLU A 191 13.80 -4.20 -0.18
N LEU A 192 12.88 -4.71 -0.98
CA LEU A 192 12.22 -3.95 -2.04
C LEU A 192 11.45 -2.74 -1.50
N ILE A 193 10.74 -2.87 -0.38
CA ILE A 193 10.02 -1.75 0.26
C ILE A 193 11.03 -0.67 0.69
N ASP A 194 12.17 -1.05 1.25
CA ASP A 194 13.20 -0.11 1.67
C ASP A 194 13.81 0.67 0.48
N GLU A 195 14.05 0.01 -0.65
CA GLU A 195 14.49 0.67 -1.87
C GLU A 195 13.41 1.61 -2.46
N LEU A 196 12.15 1.16 -2.47
CA LEU A 196 11.05 1.94 -3.04
C LEU A 196 10.73 3.21 -2.25
N ARG A 197 10.90 3.21 -0.91
CA ARG A 197 10.61 4.40 -0.08
C ARG A 197 11.46 5.61 -0.43
N GLU A 198 12.62 5.42 -1.06
CA GLU A 198 13.47 6.53 -1.53
C GLU A 198 12.76 7.42 -2.56
N ARG A 199 11.71 6.89 -3.22
CA ARG A 199 11.00 7.57 -4.31
C ARG A 199 9.50 7.69 -4.10
N TYR A 200 8.91 6.82 -3.27
CA TYR A 200 7.47 6.70 -3.10
C TYR A 200 7.07 6.91 -1.63
N CYS A 201 5.91 7.49 -1.44
CA CYS A 201 5.20 7.39 -0.17
C CYS A 201 4.58 5.98 -0.08
N ILE A 202 4.89 5.22 0.96
CA ILE A 202 4.41 3.84 1.11
C ILE A 202 3.57 3.71 2.38
N VAL A 203 2.40 3.10 2.25
CA VAL A 203 1.56 2.72 3.39
C VAL A 203 1.37 1.22 3.39
N ILE A 204 1.77 0.55 4.47
CA ILE A 204 1.68 -0.90 4.60
C ILE A 204 0.75 -1.29 5.76
N VAL A 205 -0.22 -2.15 5.49
CA VAL A 205 -0.94 -2.89 6.54
C VAL A 205 -0.20 -4.19 6.81
N THR A 206 0.08 -4.50 8.06
CA THR A 206 0.70 -5.77 8.42
C THR A 206 0.24 -6.25 9.81
N HIS A 207 0.16 -7.56 9.97
CA HIS A 207 -0.02 -8.21 11.27
C HIS A 207 1.32 -8.55 11.94
N SER A 208 2.43 -8.48 11.19
CA SER A 208 3.76 -8.75 11.72
C SER A 208 4.36 -7.49 12.33
N MET A 209 4.42 -7.45 13.66
CA MET A 209 5.10 -6.39 14.39
C MET A 209 6.58 -6.29 14.01
N GLN A 210 7.22 -7.46 13.80
CA GLN A 210 8.62 -7.51 13.36
C GLN A 210 8.81 -6.88 11.98
N GLN A 211 7.90 -7.11 11.04
CA GLN A 211 7.93 -6.48 9.73
C GLN A 211 7.76 -4.97 9.86
N ALA A 212 6.72 -4.51 10.58
CA ALA A 212 6.50 -3.08 10.79
C ALA A 212 7.74 -2.39 11.39
N ALA A 213 8.37 -3.01 12.40
CA ALA A 213 9.56 -2.47 13.04
C ALA A 213 10.78 -2.38 12.10
N ARG A 214 10.90 -3.30 11.12
CA ARG A 214 12.03 -3.30 10.18
C ARG A 214 11.87 -2.32 9.03
N VAL A 215 10.66 -2.21 8.46
CA VAL A 215 10.48 -1.50 7.18
C VAL A 215 9.95 -0.09 7.33
N SER A 216 9.29 0.28 8.44
CA SER A 216 8.60 1.56 8.55
C SER A 216 9.33 2.60 9.39
N GLN A 217 9.17 3.87 9.02
CA GLN A 217 9.62 5.04 9.77
C GLN A 217 8.53 5.52 10.72
N ARG A 218 7.26 5.35 10.33
CA ARG A 218 6.10 5.74 11.14
C ARG A 218 5.18 4.54 11.34
N THR A 219 4.58 4.44 12.52
CA THR A 219 3.66 3.34 12.84
C THR A 219 2.38 3.90 13.46
N ALA A 220 1.24 3.43 12.97
CA ALA A 220 -0.09 3.73 13.46
C ALA A 220 -0.73 2.46 14.04
N PHE A 221 -1.09 2.47 15.32
CA PHE A 221 -1.78 1.39 15.97
C PHE A 221 -3.29 1.59 15.94
N PHE A 222 -3.99 0.63 15.35
CA PHE A 222 -5.45 0.61 15.20
C PHE A 222 -6.09 -0.39 16.15
N HIS A 223 -7.20 0.02 16.77
CA HIS A 223 -8.01 -0.87 17.60
C HIS A 223 -9.50 -0.52 17.50
N LEU A 224 -10.34 -1.51 17.19
CA LEU A 224 -11.81 -1.37 17.09
C LEU A 224 -12.25 -0.13 16.29
N GLY A 225 -11.63 0.07 15.11
CA GLY A 225 -11.97 1.16 14.20
C GLY A 225 -11.39 2.52 14.59
N LYS A 226 -10.57 2.60 15.61
CA LYS A 226 -9.95 3.85 16.08
C LYS A 226 -8.45 3.82 15.91
N LEU A 227 -7.87 4.98 15.66
CA LEU A 227 -6.43 5.21 15.79
C LEU A 227 -6.11 5.45 17.26
N ILE A 228 -5.31 4.56 17.85
CA ILE A 228 -4.95 4.63 19.26
C ILE A 228 -3.68 5.45 19.45
N GLU A 229 -2.66 5.16 18.65
CA GLU A 229 -1.38 5.84 18.71
C GLU A 229 -0.75 5.93 17.33
N TYR A 230 -0.08 7.04 17.05
CA TYR A 230 0.70 7.26 15.83
C TYR A 230 1.98 8.00 16.15
N GLY A 231 3.10 7.47 15.74
CA GLY A 231 4.40 8.04 16.06
C GLY A 231 5.54 7.42 15.25
N ASP A 232 6.75 7.79 15.65
CA ASP A 232 7.97 7.14 15.16
C ASP A 232 7.93 5.67 15.49
N THR A 233 8.32 4.83 14.54
CA THR A 233 8.29 3.38 14.70
C THR A 233 9.11 2.92 15.90
N GLU A 234 10.31 3.47 16.09
CA GLU A 234 11.16 3.14 17.23
C GLU A 234 10.45 3.47 18.56
N GLN A 235 9.83 4.66 18.68
CA GLN A 235 9.08 5.05 19.88
C GLN A 235 7.91 4.10 20.13
N ILE A 236 7.09 3.81 19.11
CA ILE A 236 5.93 2.93 19.23
C ILE A 236 6.33 1.55 19.74
N PHE A 237 7.45 0.99 19.26
CA PHE A 237 7.89 -0.36 19.64
C PHE A 237 8.71 -0.43 20.92
N THR A 238 9.33 0.67 21.37
CA THR A 238 10.20 0.66 22.56
C THR A 238 9.58 1.35 23.76
N ASN A 239 8.84 2.45 23.54
CA ASN A 239 8.28 3.28 24.61
C ASN A 239 6.95 3.90 24.17
N PRO A 240 5.90 3.08 23.90
CA PRO A 240 4.59 3.60 23.52
C PRO A 240 3.98 4.44 24.65
N VAL A 241 3.20 5.45 24.29
CA VAL A 241 2.53 6.36 25.24
C VAL A 241 1.21 5.76 25.73
N ASP A 242 0.46 5.10 24.83
CA ASP A 242 -0.83 4.49 25.17
C ASP A 242 -0.65 3.08 25.72
N SER A 243 -1.31 2.79 26.85
CA SER A 243 -1.24 1.45 27.48
C SER A 243 -1.76 0.31 26.60
N LYS A 244 -2.73 0.57 25.73
CA LYS A 244 -3.24 -0.44 24.79
C LYS A 244 -2.20 -0.77 23.73
N THR A 245 -1.42 0.22 23.28
CA THR A 245 -0.29 0.01 22.37
C THR A 245 0.75 -0.87 23.05
N GLN A 246 1.09 -0.57 24.33
CA GLN A 246 2.03 -1.36 25.11
C GLN A 246 1.55 -2.81 25.29
N ASP A 247 0.29 -3.01 25.64
CA ASP A 247 -0.28 -4.34 25.80
C ASP A 247 -0.25 -5.14 24.50
N TYR A 248 -0.59 -4.48 23.37
CA TYR A 248 -0.55 -5.10 22.06
C TYR A 248 0.87 -5.55 21.67
N ILE A 249 1.88 -4.66 21.81
CA ILE A 249 3.27 -4.95 21.45
C ILE A 249 3.89 -6.02 22.35
N THR A 250 3.53 -6.02 23.65
CA THR A 250 4.06 -7.02 24.60
C THR A 250 3.32 -8.35 24.58
N GLY A 251 2.30 -8.51 23.71
CA GLY A 251 1.50 -9.73 23.62
C GLY A 251 0.57 -9.97 24.82
N ARG A 252 0.32 -8.94 25.63
CA ARG A 252 -0.61 -9.00 26.78
C ARG A 252 -2.04 -8.66 26.38
N TYR A 253 -2.29 -8.55 25.09
CA TYR A 253 -3.56 -8.21 24.52
C TYR A 253 -4.43 -9.46 24.41
N GLY A 254 -5.42 -9.60 25.27
CA GLY A 254 -6.38 -10.71 25.33
C GLY A 254 -7.68 -10.28 25.96
#